data_dc10f221b2e6959c23cd5d44d4125e05
#
_entry.id   dc10f221b2e6959c23cd5d44d4125e05
#
_cell.length_a   1.000
_cell.length_b   1.000
_cell.length_c   1.000
_cell.angle_alpha   90.00
_cell.angle_beta   90.00
_cell.angle_gamma   90.00
#
_symmetry.space_group_name_H-M   'P 1'
#
loop_
_entity.id
_entity.type
_entity.pdbx_description
1 polymer ?
#
loop_
_entity_poly.entity_id
_entity_poly.type
_entity_poly.pdbx_seq_one_letter_code
_entity_poly.pdbx_strand_id
1 'polypeptide(L)'
;CLNKLIDDETEELYYTNAACLLLDHQSASCKYYSDRFSHVPQCTVITAQNVHELTWLPDSCAYRRLASGRDLPSWHPLLTGSKEAMHLAGMSIQGKVVDERRIKDIEDHIVLWPLKDLD
;
A
#
# COMPACT_ATOMS: atom_id res chain seq x y z
N CYS A 1 1.85 -3.53 -0.01
CA CYS A 1 1.25 -4.82 -0.42
C CYS A 1 0.53 -4.77 -1.77
N LEU A 2 0.57 -3.65 -2.47
CA LEU A 2 0.09 -3.56 -3.85
C LEU A 2 1.28 -3.54 -4.79
N ASN A 3 1.18 -4.27 -5.88
CA ASN A 3 2.23 -4.33 -6.89
C ASN A 3 2.34 -2.98 -7.61
N LYS A 4 3.55 -2.66 -8.06
CA LYS A 4 3.85 -1.42 -8.75
C LYS A 4 4.56 -1.73 -10.06
N LEU A 5 4.41 -0.84 -11.04
CA LEU A 5 5.07 -0.95 -12.33
C LEU A 5 5.96 0.25 -12.55
N ILE A 6 7.12 0.02 -13.20
CA ILE A 6 8.01 1.09 -13.63
C ILE A 6 8.15 0.98 -15.13
N ASP A 7 7.89 2.07 -15.85
CA ASP A 7 8.05 2.12 -17.30
C ASP A 7 9.55 2.08 -17.65
N ASP A 8 9.93 1.15 -18.52
CA ASP A 8 11.35 0.94 -18.87
C ASP A 8 11.96 2.12 -19.63
N GLU A 9 11.14 2.89 -20.33
CA GLU A 9 11.63 4.00 -21.16
C GLU A 9 11.64 5.34 -20.41
N THR A 10 10.57 5.62 -19.63
CA THR A 10 10.39 6.90 -18.94
C THR A 10 10.75 6.84 -17.47
N GLU A 11 10.92 5.65 -16.91
CA GLU A 11 11.12 5.40 -15.48
C GLU A 11 9.96 5.88 -14.61
N GLU A 12 8.78 6.12 -15.20
CA GLU A 12 7.59 6.49 -14.45
C GLU A 12 7.07 5.33 -13.61
N LEU A 13 6.66 5.64 -12.38
CA LEU A 13 6.08 4.68 -11.45
C LEU A 13 4.57 4.68 -11.56
N TYR A 14 3.97 3.50 -11.71
CA TYR A 14 2.52 3.32 -11.73
C TYR A 14 2.09 2.42 -10.59
N TYR A 15 0.99 2.77 -9.91
CA TYR A 15 0.38 1.95 -8.88
C TYR A 15 -0.68 1.05 -9.51
N THR A 16 -0.87 -0.14 -8.93
CA THR A 16 -1.87 -1.10 -9.40
C THR A 16 -2.76 -1.53 -8.24
N ASN A 17 -3.91 -2.15 -8.58
CA ASN A 17 -4.77 -2.79 -7.59
C ASN A 17 -4.45 -4.28 -7.39
N ALA A 18 -3.31 -4.74 -7.92
CA ALA A 18 -2.85 -6.12 -7.77
C ALA A 18 -2.28 -6.31 -6.35
N ALA A 19 -3.01 -7.02 -5.52
CA ALA A 19 -2.65 -7.21 -4.11
C ALA A 19 -1.74 -8.41 -3.92
N CYS A 20 -0.74 -8.25 -3.03
CA CYS A 20 0.11 -9.35 -2.57
C CYS A 20 -0.75 -10.53 -2.11
N LEU A 21 -0.31 -11.75 -2.43
CA LEU A 21 -1.04 -12.97 -2.05
C LEU A 21 -1.27 -13.10 -0.54
N LEU A 22 -0.46 -12.42 0.29
CA LEU A 22 -0.59 -12.43 1.74
C LEU A 22 -1.57 -11.38 2.28
N LEU A 23 -2.04 -10.46 1.44
CA LEU A 23 -2.95 -9.41 1.89
C LEU A 23 -4.35 -9.96 2.11
N ASP A 24 -4.89 -9.80 3.32
CA ASP A 24 -6.29 -10.08 3.62
C ASP A 24 -7.11 -8.87 3.16
N HIS A 25 -8.00 -9.07 2.18
CA HIS A 25 -8.76 -8.00 1.56
C HIS A 25 -9.82 -7.39 2.47
N GLN A 26 -10.26 -8.15 3.47
CA GLN A 26 -11.29 -7.68 4.41
C GLN A 26 -10.69 -6.87 5.55
N SER A 27 -9.65 -7.40 6.18
CA SER A 27 -8.99 -6.74 7.31
C SER A 27 -7.95 -5.72 6.89
N ALA A 28 -7.54 -5.72 5.61
CA ALA A 28 -6.48 -4.88 5.07
C ALA A 28 -5.14 -5.12 5.81
N SER A 29 -4.87 -6.37 6.19
CA SER A 29 -3.67 -6.77 6.93
C SER A 29 -2.98 -7.94 6.26
N CYS A 30 -1.67 -8.07 6.49
CA CYS A 30 -0.91 -9.22 6.04
C CYS A 30 -1.30 -10.46 6.85
N LYS A 31 -1.66 -11.55 6.17
CA LYS A 31 -2.09 -12.80 6.81
C LYS A 31 -0.97 -13.47 7.62
N TYR A 32 0.28 -13.34 7.16
CA TYR A 32 1.45 -13.99 7.75
C TYR A 32 2.57 -12.96 7.98
N TYR A 33 2.24 -11.86 8.65
CA TYR A 33 3.20 -10.76 8.83
C TYR A 33 4.52 -11.22 9.44
N SER A 34 4.49 -12.03 10.49
CA SER A 34 5.69 -12.52 11.17
C SER A 34 6.55 -13.42 10.28
N ASP A 35 5.91 -14.22 9.42
CA ASP A 35 6.56 -15.19 8.53
C ASP A 35 6.59 -14.74 7.08
N ARG A 36 6.33 -13.46 6.82
CA ARG A 36 6.14 -12.97 5.45
C ARG A 36 7.31 -13.26 4.52
N PHE A 37 8.53 -13.24 5.04
CA PHE A 37 9.72 -13.52 4.22
C PHE A 37 9.85 -14.99 3.81
N SER A 38 9.19 -15.90 4.53
CA SER A 38 9.12 -17.31 4.14
C SER A 38 8.22 -17.52 2.94
N HIS A 39 7.19 -16.66 2.79
CA HIS A 39 6.23 -16.73 1.69
C HIS A 39 6.58 -15.78 0.54
N VAL A 40 7.09 -14.58 0.86
CA VAL A 40 7.45 -13.55 -0.12
C VAL A 40 8.82 -12.99 0.28
N PRO A 41 9.92 -13.64 -0.16
CA PRO A 41 11.28 -13.23 0.24
C PRO A 41 11.62 -11.78 -0.12
N GLN A 42 11.00 -11.22 -1.16
CA GLN A 42 11.24 -9.85 -1.62
C GLN A 42 10.39 -8.81 -0.89
N CYS A 43 9.64 -9.19 0.14
CA CYS A 43 8.88 -8.24 0.94
C CYS A 43 9.81 -7.22 1.61
N THR A 44 9.42 -5.95 1.60
CA THR A 44 10.26 -4.87 2.13
C THR A 44 9.93 -4.59 3.58
N VAL A 45 10.97 -4.35 4.39
CA VAL A 45 10.83 -3.84 5.75
C VAL A 45 11.03 -2.33 5.69
N ILE A 46 10.05 -1.56 6.19
CA ILE A 46 10.13 -0.10 6.26
C ILE A 46 10.61 0.31 7.64
N THR A 47 11.68 1.10 7.70
CA THR A 47 12.25 1.62 8.95
C THR A 47 12.39 3.14 8.86
N ALA A 48 12.60 3.79 10.01
CA ALA A 48 12.87 5.22 10.04
C ALA A 48 14.15 5.57 9.26
N GLN A 49 15.08 4.63 9.15
CA GLN A 49 16.35 4.83 8.46
C GLN A 49 16.23 4.70 6.94
N ASN A 50 15.37 3.80 6.45
CA ASN A 50 15.28 3.53 5.01
C ASN A 50 14.09 4.18 4.30
N VAL A 51 13.14 4.75 5.03
CA VAL A 51 11.90 5.28 4.45
C VAL A 51 12.15 6.34 3.37
N HIS A 52 13.18 7.15 3.55
CA HIS A 52 13.54 8.20 2.58
C HIS A 52 14.10 7.66 1.26
N GLU A 53 14.62 6.43 1.28
CA GLU A 53 15.16 5.76 0.10
C GLU A 53 14.08 5.04 -0.70
N LEU A 54 12.92 4.79 -0.09
CA LEU A 54 11.81 4.06 -0.69
C LEU A 54 10.89 5.03 -1.44
N THR A 55 11.38 5.56 -2.55
CA THR A 55 10.68 6.60 -3.33
C THR A 55 9.39 6.10 -3.99
N TRP A 56 9.21 4.79 -4.08
CA TRP A 56 8.01 4.17 -4.64
C TRP A 56 6.83 4.11 -3.67
N LEU A 57 7.02 4.49 -2.39
CA LEU A 57 5.91 4.58 -1.46
C LEU A 57 5.00 5.75 -1.86
N PRO A 58 3.66 5.57 -1.83
CA PRO A 58 2.76 6.68 -2.16
C PRO A 58 2.80 7.76 -1.08
N ASP A 59 2.44 8.98 -1.44
CA ASP A 59 2.38 10.10 -0.49
C ASP A 59 1.42 9.84 0.67
N SER A 60 0.44 8.97 0.48
CA SER A 60 -0.50 8.55 1.50
C SER A 60 0.09 7.60 2.54
N CYS A 61 1.26 7.04 2.28
CA CYS A 61 1.91 6.11 3.20
C CYS A 61 2.16 6.79 4.56
N ALA A 62 1.69 6.17 5.65
CA ALA A 62 1.85 6.71 7.00
C ALA A 62 3.32 6.93 7.36
N TYR A 63 4.18 5.98 7.02
CA TYR A 63 5.62 6.09 7.28
C TYR A 63 6.23 7.28 6.55
N ARG A 64 5.84 7.49 5.30
CA ARG A 64 6.34 8.59 4.50
C ARG A 64 5.84 9.94 5.01
N ARG A 65 4.57 10.02 5.42
CA ARG A 65 4.01 11.23 6.01
C ARG A 65 4.76 11.63 7.28
N LEU A 66 4.95 10.69 8.20
CA LEU A 66 5.67 10.94 9.45
C LEU A 66 7.14 11.33 9.20
N ALA A 67 7.80 10.67 8.26
CA ALA A 67 9.19 10.98 7.91
C ALA A 67 9.34 12.38 7.32
N SER A 68 8.28 12.90 6.68
CA SER A 68 8.25 14.25 6.09
C SER A 68 7.77 15.32 7.07
N GLY A 69 7.52 14.97 8.33
CA GLY A 69 7.00 15.89 9.33
C GLY A 69 5.51 16.20 9.21
N ARG A 70 4.78 15.41 8.44
CA ARG A 70 3.32 15.57 8.25
C ARG A 70 2.56 14.69 9.24
N ASP A 71 1.36 15.14 9.64
CA ASP A 71 0.51 14.38 10.53
C ASP A 71 -0.18 13.22 9.81
N LEU A 72 -0.60 12.21 10.58
CA LEU A 72 -1.45 11.14 10.06
C LEU A 72 -2.83 11.69 9.75
N PRO A 73 -3.54 11.13 8.73
CA PRO A 73 -4.92 11.50 8.46
C PRO A 73 -5.83 11.18 9.66
N SER A 74 -6.88 11.97 9.84
CA SER A 74 -7.79 11.82 10.98
C SER A 74 -8.45 10.45 11.12
N TRP A 75 -8.62 9.74 10.00
CA TRP A 75 -9.21 8.40 9.97
C TRP A 75 -8.21 7.28 10.26
N HIS A 76 -6.92 7.59 10.41
CA HIS A 76 -5.87 6.57 10.54
C HIS A 76 -6.08 5.72 11.79
N PRO A 77 -5.91 4.37 11.70
CA PRO A 77 -6.14 3.47 12.84
C PRO A 77 -5.34 3.79 14.10
N LEU A 78 -4.14 4.36 13.97
CA LEU A 78 -3.33 4.74 15.12
C LEU A 78 -3.96 5.91 15.90
N LEU A 79 -4.77 6.75 15.24
CA LEU A 79 -5.44 7.88 15.88
C LEU A 79 -6.83 7.49 16.38
N THR A 80 -7.54 6.61 15.68
CA THR A 80 -8.92 6.24 16.01
C THR A 80 -9.02 5.00 16.89
N GLY A 81 -7.97 4.19 16.94
CA GLY A 81 -7.94 2.95 17.71
C GLY A 81 -8.52 1.74 16.98
N SER A 82 -9.04 1.91 15.76
CA SER A 82 -9.55 0.79 14.96
C SER A 82 -9.49 1.12 13.47
N LYS A 83 -9.68 0.10 12.62
CA LYS A 83 -9.70 0.28 11.17
C LYS A 83 -11.06 0.74 10.63
N GLU A 84 -12.08 0.79 11.47
CA GLU A 84 -13.45 1.12 11.05
C GLU A 84 -13.54 2.50 10.40
N ALA A 85 -12.97 3.53 11.02
CA ALA A 85 -12.98 4.89 10.47
C ALA A 85 -12.31 4.96 9.11
N MET A 86 -11.23 4.20 8.91
CA MET A 86 -10.53 4.11 7.63
C MET A 86 -11.44 3.51 6.55
N HIS A 87 -12.15 2.43 6.87
CA HIS A 87 -13.08 1.79 5.92
C HIS A 87 -14.24 2.73 5.58
N LEU A 88 -14.81 3.40 6.58
CA LEU A 88 -15.92 4.33 6.39
C LEU A 88 -15.51 5.56 5.57
N ALA A 89 -14.28 6.01 5.71
CA ALA A 89 -13.75 7.14 4.94
C ALA A 89 -13.44 6.78 3.47
N GLY A 90 -13.57 5.48 3.10
CA GLY A 90 -13.25 5.02 1.75
C GLY A 90 -11.77 5.02 1.44
N MET A 91 -10.91 5.07 2.45
CA MET A 91 -9.45 5.12 2.29
C MET A 91 -8.79 3.76 2.49
N SER A 92 -9.58 2.72 2.76
CA SER A 92 -9.11 1.34 2.86
C SER A 92 -9.02 0.71 1.48
N ILE A 93 -8.17 -0.32 1.36
CA ILE A 93 -8.12 -1.14 0.14
C ILE A 93 -9.30 -2.11 0.04
N GLN A 94 -10.14 -2.20 1.06
CA GLN A 94 -11.28 -3.12 1.09
C GLN A 94 -12.20 -2.88 -0.10
N GLY A 95 -12.43 -3.94 -0.88
CA GLY A 95 -13.26 -3.87 -2.09
C GLY A 95 -12.61 -3.21 -3.29
N LYS A 96 -11.34 -2.81 -3.22
CA LYS A 96 -10.65 -2.08 -4.29
C LYS A 96 -9.54 -2.87 -4.97
N VAL A 97 -9.21 -4.06 -4.48
CA VAL A 97 -8.03 -4.81 -4.92
C VAL A 97 -8.40 -6.19 -5.45
N VAL A 98 -7.50 -6.74 -6.26
CA VAL A 98 -7.61 -8.07 -6.83
C VAL A 98 -6.35 -8.86 -6.45
N ASP A 99 -6.52 -10.13 -6.05
CA ASP A 99 -5.39 -11.00 -5.73
C ASP A 99 -4.46 -11.12 -6.94
N GLU A 100 -3.16 -10.88 -6.74
CA GLU A 100 -2.16 -10.93 -7.81
C GLU A 100 -2.15 -12.25 -8.58
N ARG A 101 -2.55 -13.34 -7.93
CA ARG A 101 -2.58 -14.68 -8.55
C ARG A 101 -3.70 -14.84 -9.58
N ARG A 102 -4.67 -13.91 -9.61
CA ARG A 102 -5.80 -13.94 -10.56
C ARG A 102 -5.62 -13.01 -11.74
N ILE A 103 -4.52 -12.28 -11.78
CA ILE A 103 -4.27 -11.27 -12.80
C ILE A 103 -3.55 -11.90 -13.98
N LYS A 104 -4.02 -11.62 -15.20
CA LYS A 104 -3.39 -12.05 -16.45
C LYS A 104 -2.37 -11.02 -16.93
N ASP A 105 -2.78 -9.75 -16.94
CA ASP A 105 -1.98 -8.65 -17.44
C ASP A 105 -2.04 -7.51 -16.45
N ILE A 106 -0.94 -7.29 -15.74
CA ILE A 106 -0.89 -6.30 -14.67
C ILE A 106 -1.06 -4.87 -15.20
N GLU A 107 -0.72 -4.62 -16.46
CA GLU A 107 -0.88 -3.30 -17.07
C GLU A 107 -2.34 -2.84 -17.13
N ASP A 108 -3.28 -3.79 -17.17
CA ASP A 108 -4.71 -3.50 -17.14
C ASP A 108 -5.22 -3.11 -15.75
N HIS A 109 -4.36 -3.21 -14.73
CA HIS A 109 -4.72 -2.97 -13.33
C HIS A 109 -4.12 -1.70 -12.75
N ILE A 110 -3.60 -0.81 -13.59
CA ILE A 110 -3.08 0.49 -13.13
C ILE A 110 -4.23 1.34 -12.60
N VAL A 111 -4.03 1.92 -11.41
CA VAL A 111 -5.02 2.74 -10.73
C VAL A 111 -4.39 4.04 -10.21
N LEU A 112 -5.22 5.06 -10.00
CA LEU A 112 -4.77 6.38 -9.53
C LEU A 112 -5.16 6.67 -8.08
N TRP A 113 -6.03 5.86 -7.47
CA TRP A 113 -6.50 6.15 -6.13
C TRP A 113 -5.40 6.15 -5.05
N PRO A 114 -4.26 5.42 -5.18
CA PRO A 114 -3.17 5.55 -4.18
C PRO A 114 -2.50 6.94 -4.19
N LEU A 115 -2.70 7.71 -5.27
CA LEU A 115 -2.17 9.07 -5.40
C LEU A 115 -3.15 10.13 -4.91
N LYS A 116 -4.32 9.71 -4.44
CA LYS A 116 -5.36 10.63 -4.00
C LYS A 116 -4.91 11.43 -2.79
N ASP A 117 -5.15 12.74 -2.81
CA ASP A 117 -4.91 13.62 -1.67
C ASP A 117 -5.82 13.21 -0.51
N LEU A 118 -5.24 13.13 0.68
CA LEU A 118 -5.93 12.68 1.89
C LEU A 118 -6.44 13.81 2.77
N ASP A 119 -5.99 15.00 2.51
CA ASP A 119 -6.35 16.15 3.35
C ASP A 119 -7.36 17.06 2.60
#